data_9325a5034864c19f8649e6ec9b8c24e2
#
_entry.id   9325a5034864c19f8649e6ec9b8c24e2
#
_cell.length_a   1.000
_cell.length_b   1.000
_cell.length_c   1.000
_cell.angle_alpha   90.00
_cell.angle_beta   90.00
_cell.angle_gamma   90.00
#
_symmetry.space_group_name_H-M   'P 1'
#
loop_
_entity.id
_entity.type
_entity.pdbx_description
1 polymer ?
#
loop_
_entity_poly.entity_id
_entity_poly.type
_entity_poly.pdbx_seq_one_letter_code
_entity_poly.pdbx_strand_id
1 'polypeptide(L)'
;MEPLTKAKEDYLEAILMIRNEKGHCLSVDISHKLGVSKPSVSAAVKSLESSGYLYRSDNDIRLTTTGRSIAENILDRHMLLTEILSGIGVSLQTAEHDACLIEHHLSEETYNRIKTCWNGAKAPA
;
A
#
# COMPACT_ATOMS: atom_id res chain seq x y z
N MET A 1 7.30 -3.95 -19.51
CA MET A 1 6.80 -4.11 -18.12
C MET A 1 5.41 -3.50 -18.04
N GLU A 2 4.44 -4.30 -17.68
CA GLU A 2 3.08 -3.80 -17.54
C GLU A 2 2.98 -2.87 -16.34
N PRO A 3 2.29 -1.73 -16.44
CA PRO A 3 2.06 -0.88 -15.30
C PRO A 3 1.21 -1.61 -14.26
N LEU A 4 1.52 -1.36 -12.98
CA LEU A 4 0.75 -1.95 -11.90
C LEU A 4 -0.63 -1.30 -11.83
N THR A 5 -1.65 -2.14 -11.69
CA THR A 5 -3.01 -1.68 -11.44
C THR A 5 -3.17 -1.33 -9.97
N LYS A 6 -4.23 -0.56 -9.65
CA LYS A 6 -4.57 -0.26 -8.26
C LYS A 6 -4.71 -1.56 -7.45
N ALA A 7 -5.36 -2.57 -8.01
CA ALA A 7 -5.56 -3.84 -7.31
C ALA A 7 -4.22 -4.51 -6.97
N LYS A 8 -3.28 -4.53 -7.91
CA LYS A 8 -1.95 -5.13 -7.68
C LYS A 8 -1.15 -4.33 -6.65
N GLU A 9 -1.25 -3.01 -6.70
CA GLU A 9 -0.62 -2.16 -5.69
C GLU A 9 -1.21 -2.42 -4.31
N ASP A 10 -2.51 -2.61 -4.21
CA ASP A 10 -3.18 -2.97 -2.95
C ASP A 10 -2.63 -4.29 -2.38
N TYR A 11 -2.36 -5.27 -3.24
CA TYR A 11 -1.74 -6.53 -2.81
C TYR A 11 -0.35 -6.30 -2.22
N LEU A 12 0.47 -5.49 -2.89
CA LEU A 12 1.83 -5.22 -2.40
C LEU A 12 1.81 -4.47 -1.06
N GLU A 13 0.93 -3.49 -0.94
CA GLU A 13 0.75 -2.76 0.32
C GLU A 13 0.28 -3.70 1.43
N ALA A 14 -0.70 -4.55 1.14
CA ALA A 14 -1.22 -5.50 2.12
C ALA A 14 -0.13 -6.45 2.61
N ILE A 15 0.69 -6.97 1.71
CA ILE A 15 1.80 -7.86 2.07
C ILE A 15 2.78 -7.15 3.01
N LEU A 16 3.13 -5.90 2.70
CA LEU A 16 4.03 -5.11 3.55
C LEU A 16 3.43 -4.92 4.95
N MET A 17 2.16 -4.52 5.03
CA MET A 17 1.49 -4.29 6.30
C MET A 17 1.38 -5.56 7.13
N ILE A 18 1.03 -6.68 6.51
CA ILE A 18 0.93 -7.98 7.18
C ILE A 18 2.28 -8.39 7.74
N ARG A 19 3.34 -8.26 6.95
CA ARG A 19 4.69 -8.62 7.39
C ARG A 19 5.18 -7.71 8.51
N ASN A 20 4.81 -6.43 8.49
CA ASN A 20 5.17 -5.51 9.57
C ASN A 20 4.48 -5.90 10.88
N GLU A 21 3.26 -6.41 10.81
CA GLU A 21 2.51 -6.82 11.99
C GLU A 21 2.90 -8.21 12.50
N LYS A 22 3.03 -9.20 11.60
CA LYS A 22 3.16 -10.60 11.96
C LYS A 22 4.55 -11.18 11.76
N GLY A 23 5.40 -10.52 10.98
CA GLY A 23 6.71 -11.04 10.63
C GLY A 23 6.69 -12.07 9.50
N HIS A 24 5.51 -12.42 9.00
CA HIS A 24 5.31 -13.33 7.87
C HIS A 24 4.02 -12.97 7.17
N CYS A 25 3.80 -13.53 5.97
CA CYS A 25 2.59 -13.30 5.19
C CYS A 25 2.18 -14.57 4.46
N LEU A 26 1.00 -15.10 4.81
CA LEU A 26 0.40 -16.24 4.13
C LEU A 26 -0.73 -15.75 3.23
N SER A 27 -1.10 -16.56 2.23
CA SER A 27 -2.21 -16.24 1.32
C SER A 27 -3.51 -15.95 2.07
N VAL A 28 -3.78 -16.70 3.15
CA VAL A 28 -4.99 -16.49 3.96
C VAL A 28 -5.00 -15.11 4.63
N ASP A 29 -3.83 -14.61 5.01
CA ASP A 29 -3.73 -13.28 5.61
C ASP A 29 -4.12 -12.19 4.61
N ILE A 30 -3.70 -12.34 3.36
CA ILE A 30 -4.06 -11.40 2.29
C ILE A 30 -5.56 -11.45 2.01
N SER A 31 -6.12 -12.67 1.92
CA SER A 31 -7.55 -12.86 1.69
C SER A 31 -8.38 -12.14 2.76
N HIS A 32 -8.02 -12.29 4.02
CA HIS A 32 -8.71 -11.63 5.13
C HIS A 32 -8.56 -10.12 5.08
N LYS A 33 -7.35 -9.63 4.85
CA LYS A 33 -7.08 -8.19 4.87
C LYS A 33 -7.79 -7.45 3.75
N LEU A 34 -7.78 -8.01 2.54
CA LEU A 34 -8.37 -7.35 1.36
C LEU A 34 -9.83 -7.75 1.13
N GLY A 35 -10.34 -8.75 1.84
CA GLY A 35 -11.71 -9.21 1.63
C GLY A 35 -11.93 -9.84 0.26
N VAL A 36 -10.92 -10.54 -0.27
CA VAL A 36 -10.98 -11.19 -1.58
C VAL A 36 -10.89 -12.70 -1.44
N SER A 37 -11.32 -13.42 -2.48
CA SER A 37 -11.31 -14.89 -2.47
C SER A 37 -9.91 -15.46 -2.53
N LYS A 38 -9.74 -16.69 -2.04
CA LYS A 38 -8.46 -17.40 -2.12
C LYS A 38 -7.97 -17.58 -3.55
N PRO A 39 -8.83 -17.96 -4.53
CA PRO A 39 -8.39 -18.02 -5.92
C PRO A 39 -7.91 -16.68 -6.46
N SER A 40 -8.54 -15.56 -6.07
CA SER A 40 -8.09 -14.21 -6.47
C SER A 40 -6.70 -13.91 -5.92
N VAL A 41 -6.45 -14.24 -4.65
CA VAL A 41 -5.12 -14.07 -4.04
C VAL A 41 -4.09 -14.92 -4.78
N SER A 42 -4.40 -16.18 -5.04
CA SER A 42 -3.49 -17.11 -5.72
C SER A 42 -3.09 -16.58 -7.10
N ALA A 43 -4.06 -16.08 -7.87
CA ALA A 43 -3.81 -15.53 -9.20
C ALA A 43 -2.96 -14.26 -9.13
N ALA A 44 -3.27 -13.35 -8.21
CA ALA A 44 -2.54 -12.11 -8.05
C ALA A 44 -1.10 -12.34 -7.59
N VAL A 45 -0.92 -13.23 -6.61
CA VAL A 45 0.42 -13.58 -6.10
C VAL A 45 1.28 -14.17 -7.21
N LYS A 46 0.70 -15.07 -7.99
CA LYS A 46 1.42 -15.70 -9.11
C LYS A 46 1.84 -14.67 -10.16
N SER A 47 0.93 -13.75 -10.50
CA SER A 47 1.21 -12.66 -11.44
C SER A 47 2.32 -11.75 -10.94
N LEU A 48 2.24 -11.33 -9.67
CA LEU A 48 3.23 -10.45 -9.06
C LEU A 48 4.59 -11.14 -8.92
N GLU A 49 4.60 -12.43 -8.65
CA GLU A 49 5.83 -13.23 -8.61
C GLU A 49 6.49 -13.27 -9.98
N SER A 50 5.70 -13.53 -11.02
CA SER A 50 6.19 -13.58 -12.40
C SER A 50 6.78 -12.23 -12.85
N SER A 51 6.22 -11.13 -12.36
CA SER A 51 6.66 -9.79 -12.69
C SER A 51 7.82 -9.29 -11.83
N GLY A 52 8.27 -10.08 -10.86
CA GLY A 52 9.44 -9.73 -10.05
C GLY A 52 9.17 -8.83 -8.86
N TYR A 53 7.93 -8.72 -8.41
CA TYR A 53 7.56 -7.87 -7.27
C TYR A 53 7.55 -8.62 -5.95
N LEU A 54 7.40 -9.94 -5.99
CA LEU A 54 7.41 -10.76 -4.79
C LEU A 54 8.05 -12.12 -5.08
N TYR A 55 8.35 -12.86 -4.02
CA TYR A 55 8.80 -14.24 -4.10
C TYR A 55 8.26 -15.00 -2.90
N ARG A 56 8.26 -16.31 -3.00
CA ARG A 56 7.80 -17.19 -1.93
C ARG A 56 8.97 -17.99 -1.37
N SER A 57 9.01 -18.06 -0.03
CA SER A 57 9.91 -18.93 0.71
C SER A 57 9.03 -19.87 1.51
N ASP A 58 8.89 -21.12 1.04
CA ASP A 58 7.86 -22.04 1.49
C ASP A 58 6.48 -21.42 1.23
N ASN A 59 5.65 -21.21 2.25
CA ASN A 59 4.36 -20.55 2.10
C ASN A 59 4.41 -19.07 2.47
N ASP A 60 5.56 -18.57 2.86
CA ASP A 60 5.74 -17.18 3.26
C ASP A 60 5.94 -16.29 2.03
N ILE A 61 5.06 -15.32 1.84
CA ILE A 61 5.11 -14.38 0.73
C ILE A 61 5.96 -13.18 1.15
N ARG A 62 7.00 -12.91 0.37
CA ARG A 62 7.96 -11.84 0.65
C ARG A 62 8.05 -10.90 -0.54
N LEU A 63 8.36 -9.66 -0.27
CA LEU A 63 8.55 -8.64 -1.30
C LEU A 63 10.00 -8.62 -1.76
N THR A 64 10.19 -8.49 -3.08
CA THR A 64 11.52 -8.17 -3.62
C THR A 64 11.84 -6.71 -3.29
N THR A 65 13.08 -6.28 -3.53
CA THR A 65 13.46 -4.88 -3.35
C THR A 65 12.54 -3.96 -4.14
N THR A 66 12.23 -4.32 -5.39
CA THR A 66 11.33 -3.55 -6.25
C THR A 66 9.92 -3.49 -5.68
N GLY A 67 9.36 -4.64 -5.30
CA GLY A 67 8.02 -4.72 -4.72
C GLY A 67 7.91 -3.95 -3.41
N ARG A 68 8.93 -4.05 -2.57
CA ARG A 68 8.98 -3.34 -1.29
C ARG A 68 9.00 -1.83 -1.48
N SER A 69 9.80 -1.35 -2.43
CA SER A 69 9.88 0.08 -2.72
C SER A 69 8.52 0.64 -3.13
N ILE A 70 7.80 -0.09 -3.98
CA ILE A 70 6.46 0.30 -4.42
C ILE A 70 5.48 0.28 -3.23
N ALA A 71 5.51 -0.79 -2.44
CA ALA A 71 4.61 -0.93 -1.29
C ALA A 71 4.85 0.17 -0.25
N GLU A 72 6.10 0.48 0.04
CA GLU A 72 6.46 1.53 0.99
C GLU A 72 5.99 2.91 0.51
N ASN A 73 6.15 3.21 -0.78
CA ASN A 73 5.68 4.47 -1.34
C ASN A 73 4.16 4.62 -1.19
N ILE A 74 3.42 3.56 -1.48
CA ILE A 74 1.96 3.55 -1.36
C ILE A 74 1.54 3.71 0.10
N LEU A 75 2.19 2.99 1.00
CA LEU A 75 1.89 3.08 2.43
C LEU A 75 2.17 4.49 2.97
N ASP A 76 3.29 5.09 2.56
CA ASP A 76 3.62 6.46 2.96
C ASP A 76 2.57 7.46 2.49
N ARG A 77 2.09 7.30 1.25
CA ARG A 77 1.01 8.13 0.70
C ARG A 77 -0.27 7.96 1.52
N HIS A 78 -0.61 6.72 1.82
CA HIS A 78 -1.80 6.40 2.60
C HIS A 78 -1.75 7.08 3.97
N MET A 79 -0.64 6.95 4.66
CA MET A 79 -0.47 7.53 6.00
C MET A 79 -0.53 9.05 5.98
N LEU A 80 0.14 9.67 5.01
CA LEU A 80 0.15 11.13 4.88
C LEU A 80 -1.23 11.68 4.56
N LEU A 81 -1.91 11.08 3.57
CA LEU A 81 -3.24 11.53 3.17
C LEU A 81 -4.26 11.34 4.30
N THR A 82 -4.19 10.23 5.01
CA THR A 82 -5.05 9.98 6.17
C THR A 82 -4.81 11.05 7.24
N GLU A 83 -3.56 11.38 7.52
CA GLU A 83 -3.20 12.41 8.50
C GLU A 83 -3.75 13.77 8.09
N ILE A 84 -3.59 14.16 6.83
CA ILE A 84 -4.07 15.44 6.32
C ILE A 84 -5.59 15.53 6.42
N LEU A 85 -6.29 14.52 5.93
CA LEU A 85 -7.76 14.52 5.94
C LEU A 85 -8.30 14.55 7.37
N SER A 86 -7.73 13.76 8.27
CA SER A 86 -8.11 13.81 9.68
C SER A 86 -7.82 15.18 10.30
N GLY A 87 -6.69 15.78 9.92
CA GLY A 87 -6.26 17.08 10.44
C GLY A 87 -7.18 18.22 10.05
N ILE A 88 -7.88 18.10 8.91
CA ILE A 88 -8.83 19.13 8.48
C ILE A 88 -10.27 18.82 8.90
N GLY A 89 -10.46 17.77 9.73
CA GLY A 89 -11.75 17.49 10.34
C GLY A 89 -12.53 16.33 9.75
N VAL A 90 -11.96 15.59 8.79
CA VAL A 90 -12.59 14.38 8.25
C VAL A 90 -12.48 13.27 9.29
N SER A 91 -13.54 12.48 9.50
CA SER A 91 -13.50 11.36 10.43
C SER A 91 -12.42 10.37 10.00
N LEU A 92 -11.79 9.69 10.96
CA LEU A 92 -10.70 8.75 10.66
C LEU A 92 -11.15 7.67 9.66
N GLN A 93 -12.34 7.13 9.83
CA GLN A 93 -12.86 6.08 8.94
C GLN A 93 -12.96 6.57 7.49
N THR A 94 -13.53 7.77 7.29
CA THR A 94 -13.65 8.37 5.96
C THR A 94 -12.28 8.76 5.41
N ALA A 95 -11.41 9.29 6.26
CA ALA A 95 -10.05 9.68 5.86
C ALA A 95 -9.27 8.48 5.32
N GLU A 96 -9.32 7.35 6.02
CA GLU A 96 -8.66 6.13 5.57
C GLU A 96 -9.22 5.61 4.26
N HIS A 97 -10.56 5.65 4.11
CA HIS A 97 -11.24 5.22 2.88
C HIS A 97 -10.83 6.09 1.69
N ASP A 98 -10.90 7.40 1.86
CA ASP A 98 -10.56 8.33 0.79
C ASP A 98 -9.07 8.29 0.45
N ALA A 99 -8.21 8.19 1.45
CA ALA A 99 -6.76 8.04 1.23
C ALA A 99 -6.47 6.82 0.37
N CYS A 100 -7.14 5.70 0.65
CA CYS A 100 -6.98 4.46 -0.11
C CYS A 100 -7.33 4.64 -1.59
N LEU A 101 -8.30 5.51 -1.90
CA LEU A 101 -8.66 5.82 -3.29
C LEU A 101 -7.66 6.77 -3.94
N ILE A 102 -7.27 7.82 -3.23
CA ILE A 102 -6.44 8.90 -3.76
C ILE A 102 -4.99 8.47 -3.98
N GLU A 103 -4.44 7.67 -3.10
CA GLU A 103 -3.00 7.34 -3.06
C GLU A 103 -2.47 6.75 -4.38
N HIS A 104 -3.33 6.05 -5.12
CA HIS A 104 -2.93 5.41 -6.38
C HIS A 104 -2.99 6.34 -7.59
N HIS A 105 -3.57 7.52 -7.44
CA HIS A 105 -3.86 8.42 -8.56
C HIS A 105 -3.05 9.72 -8.53
N LEU A 106 -2.29 9.97 -7.46
CA LEU A 106 -1.46 11.15 -7.37
C LEU A 106 -0.14 10.96 -8.12
N SER A 107 0.25 11.98 -8.90
CA SER A 107 1.59 12.00 -9.47
C SER A 107 2.61 12.17 -8.35
N GLU A 108 3.87 11.79 -8.64
CA GLU A 108 4.99 12.04 -7.72
C GLU A 108 5.13 13.53 -7.40
N GLU A 109 4.99 14.38 -8.42
CA GLU A 109 5.09 15.83 -8.24
C GLU A 109 4.04 16.34 -7.25
N THR A 110 2.78 15.98 -7.47
CA THR A 110 1.69 16.42 -6.59
C THR A 110 1.88 15.90 -5.17
N TYR A 111 2.21 14.62 -5.04
CA TYR A 111 2.44 14.03 -3.73
C TYR A 111 3.57 14.74 -2.97
N ASN A 112 4.69 14.97 -3.65
CA ASN A 112 5.85 15.63 -3.03
C ASN A 112 5.54 17.06 -2.59
N ARG A 113 4.74 17.79 -3.39
CA ARG A 113 4.32 19.14 -3.03
C ARG A 113 3.38 19.16 -1.83
N ILE A 114 2.42 18.23 -1.80
CA ILE A 114 1.52 18.09 -0.65
C ILE A 114 2.32 17.77 0.61
N LYS A 115 3.25 16.83 0.51
CA LYS A 115 4.10 16.44 1.63
C LYS A 115 4.92 17.60 2.17
N THR A 116 5.56 18.35 1.29
CA THR A 116 6.37 19.51 1.66
C THR A 116 5.52 20.59 2.34
N CYS A 117 4.37 20.91 1.76
CA CYS A 117 3.48 21.94 2.31
C CYS A 117 2.91 21.53 3.67
N TRP A 118 2.49 20.27 3.82
CA TRP A 118 1.94 19.79 5.08
C TRP A 118 2.99 19.75 6.18
N ASN A 119 4.18 19.26 5.89
CA ASN A 119 5.27 19.22 6.85
C ASN A 119 5.73 20.61 7.24
N GLY A 120 5.75 21.55 6.29
CA GLY A 120 6.07 22.94 6.56
C GLY A 120 5.02 23.61 7.45
N ALA A 121 3.74 23.33 7.23
CA ALA A 121 2.65 23.86 8.05
C ALA A 121 2.69 23.33 9.50
N LYS A 122 3.25 22.13 9.70
CA LYS A 122 3.36 21.50 11.02
C LYS A 122 4.64 21.88 11.75
N ALA A 123 5.61 22.46 11.05
CA ALA A 123 6.89 22.81 11.66
C ALA A 123 6.67 23.89 12.72
N PRO A 124 7.35 23.80 13.86
CA PRO A 124 7.26 24.86 14.87
C PRO A 124 7.78 26.17 14.30
N ALA A 125 7.13 27.26 14.66
CA ALA A 125 7.49 28.61 14.20
C ALA A 125 8.87 29.02 14.74
#